data_396557b44f51a181214433198fe4c3c1
#
_entry.id   396557b44f51a181214433198fe4c3c1
#
_cell.length_a   1.000
_cell.length_b   1.000
_cell.length_c   1.000
_cell.angle_alpha   90.00
_cell.angle_beta   90.00
_cell.angle_gamma   90.00
#
_symmetry.space_group_name_H-M   'P 1'
#
loop_
_entity.id
_entity.type
_entity.pdbx_description
1 polymer ?
#
loop_
_entity_poly.entity_id
_entity_poly.type
_entity_poly.pdbx_seq_one_letter_code
_entity_poly.pdbx_strand_id
1 'polypeptide(L)'
;MESNEAAIGFAALSQETRLELVRVLAARGASGMSAGDLAAALGIAPSTLSFHLSALEQAGLVQSTRQGRFVIYAVRFVGLRTLFSFLTETCCNGRPDLCGDLARLLPDEVHEVSVMTPAFNVLFICTRNSARSIMAEAILEKIGRGKFNAYSAGSMPADAPMPEVLDRLTVMGHDVSRLRSKSWNEFIGPDAPRMDFVLTLCDPQDGEVCPDLGPRPITAVWPFPDPAKFQGSEVERTTLLNELYGMIRRRLEGFTNLPFGTLDRMALKTRLDELGSAAAYTR
;
A
#
# COMPACT_ATOMS: atom_id res chain seq x y z
N MET A 1 -10.13 3.78 5.20
CA MET A 1 -11.54 4.12 4.84
C MET A 1 -12.25 4.59 6.09
N GLU A 2 -12.93 5.71 6.01
CA GLU A 2 -13.76 6.24 7.09
C GLU A 2 -15.10 5.50 7.17
N SER A 3 -15.73 5.48 8.36
CA SER A 3 -17.02 4.79 8.56
C SER A 3 -18.12 5.25 7.62
N ASN A 4 -18.13 6.54 7.26
CA ASN A 4 -19.10 7.09 6.31
C ASN A 4 -18.89 6.55 4.89
N GLU A 5 -17.65 6.43 4.44
CA GLU A 5 -17.32 5.87 3.12
C GLU A 5 -17.69 4.38 3.06
N ALA A 6 -17.42 3.63 4.15
CA ALA A 6 -17.83 2.24 4.25
C ALA A 6 -19.36 2.09 4.19
N ALA A 7 -20.10 2.94 4.91
CA ALA A 7 -21.55 2.94 4.88
C ALA A 7 -22.11 3.18 3.47
N ILE A 8 -21.54 4.13 2.71
CA ILE A 8 -21.90 4.39 1.30
C ILE A 8 -21.65 3.13 0.43
N GLY A 9 -20.49 2.49 0.60
CA GLY A 9 -20.14 1.28 -0.13
C GLY A 9 -21.11 0.12 0.15
N PHE A 10 -21.40 -0.17 1.41
CA PHE A 10 -22.37 -1.20 1.78
C PHE A 10 -23.80 -0.85 1.34
N ALA A 11 -24.22 0.42 1.45
CA ALA A 11 -25.51 0.87 0.95
C ALA A 11 -25.61 0.69 -0.58
N ALA A 12 -24.53 0.92 -1.32
CA ALA A 12 -24.52 0.65 -2.74
C ALA A 12 -24.69 -0.85 -3.07
N LEU A 13 -24.18 -1.77 -2.26
CA LEU A 13 -24.34 -3.20 -2.46
C LEU A 13 -25.66 -3.76 -1.90
N SER A 14 -26.37 -3.05 -1.03
CA SER A 14 -27.60 -3.54 -0.38
C SER A 14 -28.83 -3.68 -1.31
N GLN A 15 -28.70 -3.30 -2.59
CA GLN A 15 -29.79 -3.39 -3.56
C GLN A 15 -29.49 -4.52 -4.57
N GLU A 16 -30.45 -5.42 -4.77
CA GLU A 16 -30.32 -6.67 -5.54
C GLU A 16 -29.71 -6.46 -6.94
N THR A 17 -30.25 -5.53 -7.74
CA THR A 17 -29.73 -5.27 -9.09
C THR A 17 -28.28 -4.80 -9.09
N ARG A 18 -27.89 -3.97 -8.11
CA ARG A 18 -26.50 -3.50 -7.99
C ARG A 18 -25.55 -4.61 -7.55
N LEU A 19 -26.01 -5.50 -6.67
CA LEU A 19 -25.24 -6.67 -6.28
C LEU A 19 -25.02 -7.59 -7.47
N GLU A 20 -26.06 -7.82 -8.28
CA GLU A 20 -25.98 -8.64 -9.48
C GLU A 20 -25.08 -8.01 -10.55
N LEU A 21 -25.13 -6.69 -10.73
CA LEU A 21 -24.20 -5.95 -11.61
C LEU A 21 -22.74 -6.17 -11.21
N VAL A 22 -22.44 -6.04 -9.93
CA VAL A 22 -21.07 -6.28 -9.42
C VAL A 22 -20.68 -7.73 -9.66
N ARG A 23 -21.56 -8.70 -9.44
CA ARG A 23 -21.32 -10.13 -9.67
C ARG A 23 -21.00 -10.43 -11.15
N VAL A 24 -21.80 -9.90 -12.07
CA VAL A 24 -21.60 -10.07 -13.52
C VAL A 24 -20.28 -9.44 -13.97
N LEU A 25 -20.00 -8.20 -13.51
CA LEU A 25 -18.76 -7.52 -13.84
C LEU A 25 -17.52 -8.20 -13.22
N ALA A 26 -17.62 -8.71 -11.99
CA ALA A 26 -16.53 -9.43 -11.35
C ALA A 26 -16.16 -10.71 -12.13
N ALA A 27 -17.14 -11.42 -12.66
CA ALA A 27 -16.91 -12.60 -13.51
C ALA A 27 -16.20 -12.26 -14.84
N ARG A 28 -16.28 -11.03 -15.31
CA ARG A 28 -15.59 -10.52 -16.52
C ARG A 28 -14.19 -9.98 -16.23
N GLY A 29 -13.87 -9.73 -14.97
CA GLY A 29 -12.57 -9.20 -14.56
C GLY A 29 -12.29 -7.80 -15.12
N ALA A 30 -11.03 -7.55 -15.46
CA ALA A 30 -10.56 -6.24 -15.93
C ALA A 30 -11.11 -5.85 -17.34
N SER A 31 -11.51 -6.82 -18.16
CA SER A 31 -12.05 -6.53 -19.50
C SER A 31 -13.40 -5.80 -19.45
N GLY A 32 -14.15 -5.96 -18.38
CA GLY A 32 -15.44 -5.30 -18.17
C GLY A 32 -16.50 -5.65 -19.21
N MET A 33 -17.55 -4.85 -19.26
CA MET A 33 -18.65 -4.98 -20.23
C MET A 33 -19.19 -3.61 -20.64
N SER A 34 -19.71 -3.52 -21.88
CA SER A 34 -20.44 -2.32 -22.32
C SER A 34 -21.78 -2.17 -21.60
N ALA A 35 -22.26 -0.94 -21.48
CA ALA A 35 -23.60 -0.68 -20.91
C ALA A 35 -24.71 -1.45 -21.64
N GLY A 36 -24.61 -1.60 -22.96
CA GLY A 36 -25.58 -2.37 -23.75
C GLY A 36 -25.58 -3.85 -23.40
N ASP A 37 -24.40 -4.45 -23.30
CA ASP A 37 -24.28 -5.88 -22.95
C ASP A 37 -24.74 -6.14 -21.52
N LEU A 38 -24.46 -5.22 -20.57
CA LEU A 38 -24.93 -5.31 -19.20
C LEU A 38 -26.46 -5.22 -19.10
N ALA A 39 -27.08 -4.29 -19.85
CA ALA A 39 -28.52 -4.17 -19.90
C ALA A 39 -29.18 -5.45 -20.45
N ALA A 40 -28.61 -6.02 -21.50
CA ALA A 40 -29.08 -7.27 -22.09
C ALA A 40 -28.87 -8.44 -21.12
N ALA A 41 -27.72 -8.57 -20.49
CA ALA A 41 -27.40 -9.65 -19.55
C ALA A 41 -28.33 -9.70 -18.33
N LEU A 42 -28.76 -8.51 -17.84
CA LEU A 42 -29.61 -8.39 -16.66
C LEU A 42 -31.10 -8.17 -16.98
N GLY A 43 -31.46 -8.03 -18.27
CA GLY A 43 -32.83 -7.79 -18.69
C GLY A 43 -33.43 -6.48 -18.16
N ILE A 44 -32.63 -5.43 -17.96
CA ILE A 44 -33.08 -4.16 -17.41
C ILE A 44 -33.00 -3.03 -18.44
N ALA A 45 -33.85 -2.01 -18.27
CA ALA A 45 -33.87 -0.85 -19.16
C ALA A 45 -32.55 -0.04 -19.03
N PRO A 46 -32.03 0.53 -20.14
CA PRO A 46 -30.78 1.32 -20.11
C PRO A 46 -30.78 2.49 -19.12
N SER A 47 -31.92 3.14 -18.93
CA SER A 47 -32.07 4.24 -17.95
C SER A 47 -31.93 3.75 -16.51
N THR A 48 -32.50 2.61 -16.18
CA THR A 48 -32.39 1.94 -14.87
C THR A 48 -30.97 1.47 -14.64
N LEU A 49 -30.32 0.88 -15.65
CA LEU A 49 -28.92 0.49 -15.58
C LEU A 49 -28.00 1.68 -15.26
N SER A 50 -28.18 2.79 -15.98
CA SER A 50 -27.37 4.01 -15.78
C SER A 50 -27.46 4.52 -14.34
N PHE A 51 -28.65 4.49 -13.75
CA PHE A 51 -28.85 4.89 -12.35
C PHE A 51 -28.06 3.98 -11.39
N HIS A 52 -28.11 2.65 -11.60
CA HIS A 52 -27.41 1.70 -10.75
C HIS A 52 -25.88 1.79 -10.92
N LEU A 53 -25.40 1.93 -12.16
CA LEU A 53 -23.97 2.11 -12.43
C LEU A 53 -23.42 3.38 -11.81
N SER A 54 -24.16 4.50 -11.91
CA SER A 54 -23.75 5.76 -11.28
C SER A 54 -23.61 5.62 -9.75
N ALA A 55 -24.55 4.94 -9.10
CA ALA A 55 -24.46 4.70 -7.65
C ALA A 55 -23.24 3.84 -7.27
N LEU A 56 -22.91 2.81 -8.08
CA LEU A 56 -21.74 1.96 -7.86
C LEU A 56 -20.43 2.71 -8.15
N GLU A 57 -20.38 3.60 -9.15
CA GLU A 57 -19.24 4.45 -9.44
C GLU A 57 -19.00 5.46 -8.32
N GLN A 58 -20.05 6.11 -7.81
CA GLN A 58 -19.94 7.03 -6.67
C GLN A 58 -19.44 6.34 -5.41
N ALA A 59 -19.83 5.08 -5.21
CA ALA A 59 -19.34 4.24 -4.12
C ALA A 59 -17.91 3.70 -4.36
N GLY A 60 -17.30 3.97 -5.53
CA GLY A 60 -15.98 3.49 -5.87
C GLY A 60 -15.86 1.98 -6.09
N LEU A 61 -16.98 1.30 -6.37
CA LEU A 61 -17.04 -0.17 -6.57
C LEU A 61 -16.98 -0.57 -8.04
N VAL A 62 -17.33 0.34 -8.95
CA VAL A 62 -17.25 0.18 -10.40
C VAL A 62 -16.53 1.38 -10.98
N GLN A 63 -15.89 1.20 -12.11
CA GLN A 63 -15.30 2.26 -12.91
C GLN A 63 -15.73 2.14 -14.35
N SER A 64 -15.83 3.28 -15.06
CA SER A 64 -16.07 3.33 -16.48
C SER A 64 -14.85 3.81 -17.25
N THR A 65 -14.63 3.25 -18.43
CA THR A 65 -13.58 3.66 -19.37
C THR A 65 -14.16 3.78 -20.76
N ARG A 66 -13.85 4.89 -21.44
CA ARG A 66 -14.32 5.10 -22.81
C ARG A 66 -13.40 4.38 -23.81
N GLN A 67 -13.95 3.44 -24.55
CA GLN A 67 -13.27 2.75 -25.64
C GLN A 67 -13.98 3.04 -26.98
N GLY A 68 -13.44 4.00 -27.71
CA GLY A 68 -14.06 4.51 -28.94
C GLY A 68 -15.45 5.11 -28.68
N ARG A 69 -16.49 4.51 -29.26
CA ARG A 69 -17.91 4.92 -29.07
C ARG A 69 -18.60 4.22 -27.88
N PHE A 70 -17.95 3.26 -27.25
CA PHE A 70 -18.50 2.50 -26.13
C PHE A 70 -17.96 3.00 -24.80
N VAL A 71 -18.80 2.88 -23.76
CA VAL A 71 -18.38 3.01 -22.36
C VAL A 71 -18.37 1.59 -21.77
N ILE A 72 -17.19 1.17 -21.34
CA ILE A 72 -16.95 -0.13 -20.71
C ILE A 72 -16.91 0.06 -19.20
N TYR A 73 -17.68 -0.73 -18.49
CA TYR A 73 -17.74 -0.76 -17.04
C TYR A 73 -17.01 -1.99 -16.51
N ALA A 74 -16.22 -1.82 -15.47
CA ALA A 74 -15.48 -2.89 -14.80
C ALA A 74 -15.54 -2.72 -13.27
N VAL A 75 -15.44 -3.83 -12.54
CA VAL A 75 -15.35 -3.77 -11.06
C VAL A 75 -14.01 -3.14 -10.65
N ARG A 76 -14.08 -2.25 -9.69
CA ARG A 76 -12.89 -1.79 -8.96
C ARG A 76 -12.63 -2.70 -7.77
N PHE A 77 -11.84 -3.75 -8.00
CA PHE A 77 -11.51 -4.71 -6.94
C PHE A 77 -10.84 -4.06 -5.72
N VAL A 78 -10.08 -2.97 -5.94
CA VAL A 78 -9.52 -2.18 -4.84
C VAL A 78 -10.63 -1.62 -3.94
N GLY A 79 -11.70 -1.07 -4.52
CA GLY A 79 -12.85 -0.56 -3.76
C GLY A 79 -13.53 -1.63 -2.93
N LEU A 80 -13.81 -2.80 -3.54
CA LEU A 80 -14.36 -3.95 -2.80
C LEU A 80 -13.44 -4.42 -1.68
N ARG A 81 -12.15 -4.57 -1.97
CA ARG A 81 -11.15 -4.97 -0.96
C ARG A 81 -11.11 -4.00 0.20
N THR A 82 -11.04 -2.70 -0.07
CA THR A 82 -11.01 -1.65 0.96
C THR A 82 -12.28 -1.72 1.84
N LEU A 83 -13.43 -2.00 1.23
CA LEU A 83 -14.70 -2.16 1.94
C LEU A 83 -14.71 -3.38 2.87
N PHE A 84 -14.18 -4.53 2.41
CA PHE A 84 -14.05 -5.73 3.24
C PHE A 84 -12.95 -5.59 4.29
N SER A 85 -11.81 -4.96 3.96
CA SER A 85 -10.75 -4.68 4.93
C SER A 85 -11.24 -3.79 6.07
N PHE A 86 -12.15 -2.84 5.80
CA PHE A 86 -12.77 -2.04 6.84
C PHE A 86 -13.48 -2.91 7.89
N LEU A 87 -14.21 -3.94 7.48
CA LEU A 87 -14.86 -4.87 8.40
C LEU A 87 -13.85 -5.73 9.17
N THR A 88 -12.85 -6.28 8.48
CA THR A 88 -11.89 -7.21 9.09
C THR A 88 -10.88 -6.51 9.99
N GLU A 89 -10.40 -5.35 9.61
CA GLU A 89 -9.36 -4.62 10.35
C GLU A 89 -9.94 -3.73 11.46
N THR A 90 -11.10 -3.12 11.22
CA THR A 90 -11.70 -2.16 12.15
C THR A 90 -12.66 -2.85 13.14
N CYS A 91 -13.52 -3.76 12.65
CA CYS A 91 -14.50 -4.42 13.50
C CYS A 91 -13.92 -5.61 14.29
N CYS A 92 -12.97 -6.33 13.70
CA CYS A 92 -12.35 -7.50 14.34
C CYS A 92 -11.06 -7.13 15.10
N ASN A 93 -10.75 -5.85 15.23
CA ASN A 93 -9.57 -5.33 15.94
C ASN A 93 -8.26 -5.99 15.46
N GLY A 94 -8.16 -6.27 14.16
CA GLY A 94 -7.02 -6.93 13.52
C GLY A 94 -6.85 -8.42 13.88
N ARG A 95 -7.91 -9.07 14.35
CA ARG A 95 -7.93 -10.52 14.66
C ARG A 95 -8.47 -11.31 13.47
N PRO A 96 -7.60 -11.82 12.57
CA PRO A 96 -8.03 -12.55 11.37
C PRO A 96 -8.72 -13.88 11.70
N ASP A 97 -8.45 -14.44 12.87
CA ASP A 97 -9.11 -15.66 13.39
C ASP A 97 -10.63 -15.50 13.56
N LEU A 98 -11.13 -14.28 13.76
CA LEU A 98 -12.56 -14.01 13.89
C LEU A 98 -13.26 -13.81 12.54
N CYS A 99 -12.54 -13.39 11.52
CA CYS A 99 -13.10 -13.03 10.22
C CYS A 99 -12.75 -14.05 9.10
N GLY A 100 -11.95 -15.06 9.41
CA GLY A 100 -11.50 -16.06 8.45
C GLY A 100 -10.73 -15.48 7.25
N ASP A 101 -10.58 -16.26 6.20
CA ASP A 101 -9.85 -15.89 4.99
C ASP A 101 -10.67 -15.02 4.00
N LEU A 102 -11.51 -14.10 4.49
CA LEU A 102 -12.34 -13.27 3.62
C LEU A 102 -11.51 -12.51 2.56
N ALA A 103 -10.29 -12.14 2.92
CA ALA A 103 -9.35 -11.51 2.00
C ALA A 103 -8.89 -12.45 0.86
N ARG A 104 -8.92 -13.76 1.06
CA ARG A 104 -8.58 -14.76 0.03
C ARG A 104 -9.71 -15.01 -0.97
N LEU A 105 -10.93 -14.61 -0.64
CA LEU A 105 -12.08 -14.77 -1.54
C LEU A 105 -12.10 -13.71 -2.65
N LEU A 106 -11.36 -12.61 -2.49
CA LEU A 106 -11.17 -11.63 -3.56
C LEU A 106 -10.03 -12.13 -4.44
N PRO A 107 -10.23 -12.30 -5.76
CA PRO A 107 -9.13 -12.58 -6.65
C PRO A 107 -8.04 -11.53 -6.41
N ASP A 108 -6.80 -11.99 -6.26
CA ASP A 108 -5.68 -11.08 -6.44
C ASP A 108 -5.91 -10.37 -7.77
N GLU A 109 -5.71 -9.04 -7.81
CA GLU A 109 -5.92 -8.29 -9.04
C GLU A 109 -5.33 -9.11 -10.19
N VAL A 110 -6.20 -9.54 -11.12
CA VAL A 110 -5.75 -10.18 -12.35
C VAL A 110 -4.67 -9.25 -12.88
N HIS A 111 -3.46 -9.76 -12.97
CA HIS A 111 -2.37 -9.05 -13.59
C HIS A 111 -2.95 -8.47 -14.89
N GLU A 112 -3.17 -7.15 -14.92
CA GLU A 112 -3.09 -6.47 -16.19
C GLU A 112 -1.82 -7.02 -16.83
N VAL A 113 -1.92 -7.55 -18.04
CA VAL A 113 -0.76 -7.94 -18.82
C VAL A 113 0.18 -6.77 -18.74
N SER A 114 1.09 -6.85 -17.79
CA SER A 114 2.04 -5.80 -17.49
C SER A 114 2.88 -5.68 -18.74
N VAL A 115 2.64 -4.67 -19.51
CA VAL A 115 3.77 -4.02 -20.18
C VAL A 115 4.72 -3.77 -19.01
N MET A 116 5.82 -4.52 -18.94
CA MET A 116 6.78 -4.49 -17.84
C MET A 116 7.26 -3.04 -17.67
N THR A 117 6.49 -2.25 -16.89
CA THR A 117 7.05 -1.03 -16.33
C THR A 117 8.09 -1.51 -15.32
N PRO A 118 9.35 -1.12 -15.47
CA PRO A 118 10.38 -1.56 -14.55
C PRO A 118 9.94 -1.22 -13.14
N ALA A 119 10.02 -2.20 -12.23
CA ALA A 119 9.68 -2.00 -10.84
C ALA A 119 10.56 -0.89 -10.26
N PHE A 120 9.97 0.05 -9.52
CA PHE A 120 10.73 1.12 -8.88
C PHE A 120 11.57 0.56 -7.73
N ASN A 121 12.85 0.90 -7.71
CA ASN A 121 13.76 0.52 -6.64
C ASN A 121 13.68 1.57 -5.51
N VAL A 122 13.31 1.14 -4.31
CA VAL A 122 13.11 1.98 -3.13
C VAL A 122 14.06 1.55 -2.02
N LEU A 123 14.95 2.44 -1.59
CA LEU A 123 15.87 2.20 -0.49
C LEU A 123 15.41 2.95 0.76
N PHE A 124 15.22 2.22 1.85
CA PHE A 124 14.95 2.77 3.18
C PHE A 124 16.23 2.83 3.99
N ILE A 125 16.56 4.01 4.51
CA ILE A 125 17.78 4.23 5.30
C ILE A 125 17.41 4.58 6.74
N CYS A 126 18.06 3.93 7.69
CA CYS A 126 18.10 4.35 9.10
C CYS A 126 19.51 4.08 9.65
N THR A 127 19.77 4.43 10.92
CA THR A 127 21.09 4.26 11.51
C THR A 127 21.56 2.81 11.53
N ARG A 128 20.81 1.94 12.20
CA ARG A 128 21.25 0.57 12.53
C ARG A 128 20.75 -0.52 11.58
N ASN A 129 19.84 -0.20 10.68
CA ASN A 129 19.15 -1.20 9.83
C ASN A 129 18.68 -2.44 10.62
N SER A 130 18.11 -2.21 11.80
CA SER A 130 17.66 -3.29 12.70
C SER A 130 16.16 -3.26 13.00
N ALA A 131 15.47 -2.13 12.76
CA ALA A 131 14.05 -1.98 13.03
C ALA A 131 13.32 -1.20 11.93
N ARG A 132 13.38 0.14 11.94
CA ARG A 132 12.59 1.03 11.07
C ARG A 132 12.68 0.66 9.59
N SER A 133 13.88 0.61 9.03
CA SER A 133 14.10 0.31 7.62
C SER A 133 13.82 -1.15 7.27
N ILE A 134 14.06 -2.10 8.20
CA ILE A 134 13.68 -3.50 8.06
C ILE A 134 12.16 -3.66 7.97
N MET A 135 11.40 -2.98 8.85
CA MET A 135 9.94 -2.97 8.76
C MET A 135 9.46 -2.37 7.44
N ALA A 136 10.06 -1.26 7.02
CA ALA A 136 9.66 -0.58 5.78
C ALA A 136 9.93 -1.47 4.53
N GLU A 137 11.08 -2.14 4.47
CA GLU A 137 11.42 -3.12 3.42
C GLU A 137 10.35 -4.22 3.36
N ALA A 138 10.09 -4.91 4.48
CA ALA A 138 9.12 -6.00 4.54
C ALA A 138 7.69 -5.55 4.18
N ILE A 139 7.27 -4.38 4.66
CA ILE A 139 5.93 -3.86 4.38
C ILE A 139 5.79 -3.50 2.91
N LEU A 140 6.76 -2.77 2.31
CA LEU A 140 6.69 -2.39 0.90
C LEU A 140 6.75 -3.60 -0.02
N GLU A 141 7.58 -4.59 0.27
CA GLU A 141 7.61 -5.87 -0.46
C GLU A 141 6.21 -6.49 -0.55
N LYS A 142 5.47 -6.51 0.57
CA LYS A 142 4.13 -7.10 0.66
C LYS A 142 3.07 -6.26 -0.03
N ILE A 143 3.01 -4.94 0.22
CA ILE A 143 1.94 -4.08 -0.29
C ILE A 143 2.23 -3.53 -1.70
N GLY A 144 3.49 -3.51 -2.11
CA GLY A 144 3.95 -2.97 -3.40
C GLY A 144 3.62 -3.84 -4.61
N ARG A 145 3.27 -5.12 -4.38
CA ARG A 145 2.72 -6.05 -5.39
C ARG A 145 3.50 -6.09 -6.70
N GLY A 146 4.83 -6.16 -6.62
CA GLY A 146 5.69 -6.24 -7.80
C GLY A 146 5.90 -4.91 -8.55
N LYS A 147 5.27 -3.82 -8.13
CA LYS A 147 5.55 -2.46 -8.65
C LYS A 147 6.82 -1.86 -8.04
N PHE A 148 7.30 -2.41 -6.93
CA PHE A 148 8.45 -1.91 -6.18
C PHE A 148 9.37 -3.05 -5.78
N ASN A 149 10.66 -2.83 -5.91
CA ASN A 149 11.69 -3.62 -5.26
C ASN A 149 12.11 -2.84 -3.99
N ALA A 150 11.90 -3.44 -2.84
CA ALA A 150 12.21 -2.80 -1.56
C ALA A 150 13.59 -3.21 -1.07
N TYR A 151 14.35 -2.24 -0.57
CA TYR A 151 15.67 -2.42 0.02
C TYR A 151 15.78 -1.63 1.32
N SER A 152 16.60 -2.09 2.24
CA SER A 152 16.93 -1.33 3.45
C SER A 152 18.42 -1.31 3.73
N ALA A 153 18.90 -0.26 4.38
CA ALA A 153 20.30 -0.14 4.78
C ALA A 153 20.46 0.74 6.02
N GLY A 154 21.65 0.70 6.61
CA GLY A 154 22.05 1.54 7.72
C GLY A 154 23.38 2.23 7.51
N SER A 155 23.58 3.38 8.18
CA SER A 155 24.87 4.06 8.26
C SER A 155 25.88 3.29 9.13
N MET A 156 25.37 2.70 10.21
CA MET A 156 26.10 1.85 11.14
C MET A 156 25.26 0.60 11.44
N PRO A 157 25.22 -0.37 10.50
CA PRO A 157 24.33 -1.52 10.63
C PRO A 157 24.66 -2.34 11.88
N ALA A 158 23.63 -2.85 12.54
CA ALA A 158 23.78 -3.85 13.59
C ALA A 158 24.18 -5.19 13.00
N ASP A 159 24.61 -6.13 13.84
CA ASP A 159 24.94 -7.49 13.39
C ASP A 159 23.74 -8.23 12.81
N ALA A 160 22.53 -7.95 13.36
CA ALA A 160 21.26 -8.53 12.89
C ALA A 160 20.08 -7.58 13.17
N PRO A 161 18.93 -7.78 12.49
CA PRO A 161 17.67 -7.15 12.86
C PRO A 161 17.26 -7.52 14.29
N MET A 162 16.52 -6.63 14.94
CA MET A 162 15.99 -6.89 16.29
C MET A 162 15.03 -8.09 16.25
N PRO A 163 15.21 -9.10 17.14
CA PRO A 163 14.34 -10.29 17.15
C PRO A 163 12.85 -9.94 17.27
N GLU A 164 12.50 -8.99 18.14
CA GLU A 164 11.11 -8.55 18.34
C GLU A 164 10.49 -7.93 17.09
N VAL A 165 11.32 -7.34 16.22
CA VAL A 165 10.88 -6.80 14.91
C VAL A 165 10.58 -7.94 13.94
N LEU A 166 11.45 -8.95 13.88
CA LEU A 166 11.24 -10.13 13.03
C LEU A 166 10.01 -10.93 13.49
N ASP A 167 9.85 -11.12 14.78
CA ASP A 167 8.67 -11.78 15.38
C ASP A 167 7.39 -11.03 15.01
N ARG A 168 7.41 -9.70 15.14
CA ARG A 168 6.25 -8.87 14.78
C ARG A 168 5.93 -8.98 13.29
N LEU A 169 6.92 -8.90 12.41
CA LEU A 169 6.74 -9.05 10.97
C LEU A 169 6.18 -10.43 10.62
N THR A 170 6.67 -11.48 11.27
CA THR A 170 6.17 -12.86 11.09
C THR A 170 4.71 -12.98 11.49
N VAL A 171 4.32 -12.44 12.65
CA VAL A 171 2.91 -12.41 13.10
C VAL A 171 2.02 -11.64 12.11
N MET A 172 2.56 -10.59 11.48
CA MET A 172 1.84 -9.82 10.45
C MET A 172 1.89 -10.48 9.05
N GLY A 173 2.46 -11.69 8.95
CA GLY A 173 2.49 -12.50 7.74
C GLY A 173 3.46 -11.97 6.67
N HIS A 174 4.58 -11.37 7.07
CA HIS A 174 5.67 -11.02 6.18
C HIS A 174 6.69 -12.16 6.09
N ASP A 175 7.31 -12.32 4.92
CA ASP A 175 8.49 -13.18 4.77
C ASP A 175 9.72 -12.46 5.35
N VAL A 176 10.28 -13.02 6.41
CA VAL A 176 11.46 -12.47 7.10
C VAL A 176 12.76 -13.17 6.72
N SER A 177 12.70 -14.23 5.89
CA SER A 177 13.83 -15.12 5.60
C SER A 177 15.03 -14.40 4.95
N ARG A 178 14.77 -13.30 4.21
CA ARG A 178 15.77 -12.53 3.47
C ARG A 178 16.15 -11.22 4.16
N LEU A 179 15.50 -10.88 5.26
CA LEU A 179 15.76 -9.65 5.99
C LEU A 179 17.08 -9.76 6.78
N ARG A 180 17.97 -8.83 6.55
CA ARG A 180 19.26 -8.72 7.26
C ARG A 180 19.67 -7.28 7.44
N SER A 181 20.48 -7.01 8.43
CA SER A 181 21.12 -5.69 8.58
C SER A 181 22.23 -5.54 7.52
N LYS A 182 22.24 -4.40 6.82
CA LYS A 182 23.11 -4.11 5.67
C LYS A 182 23.65 -2.69 5.76
N SER A 183 24.89 -2.52 5.32
CA SER A 183 25.44 -1.17 5.11
C SER A 183 24.90 -0.55 3.83
N TRP A 184 24.67 0.75 3.83
CA TRP A 184 24.36 1.50 2.63
C TRP A 184 25.46 1.43 1.55
N ASN A 185 26.69 1.07 1.95
CA ASN A 185 27.79 0.85 1.00
C ASN A 185 27.50 -0.28 -0.02
N GLU A 186 26.59 -1.19 0.30
CA GLU A 186 26.13 -2.20 -0.66
C GLU A 186 25.32 -1.61 -1.82
N PHE A 187 24.84 -0.37 -1.67
CA PHE A 187 24.04 0.36 -2.66
C PHE A 187 24.82 1.48 -3.34
N ILE A 188 26.15 1.51 -3.17
CA ILE A 188 27.06 2.46 -3.78
C ILE A 188 28.02 1.71 -4.70
N GLY A 189 28.15 2.12 -5.93
CA GLY A 189 29.09 1.53 -6.87
C GLY A 189 28.46 1.13 -8.21
N PRO A 190 29.27 0.65 -9.15
CA PRO A 190 28.82 0.36 -10.51
C PRO A 190 27.86 -0.83 -10.61
N ASP A 191 27.99 -1.81 -9.71
CA ASP A 191 27.18 -3.02 -9.69
C ASP A 191 25.95 -2.90 -8.78
N ALA A 192 25.81 -1.78 -8.06
CA ALA A 192 24.66 -1.56 -7.16
C ALA A 192 23.37 -1.32 -7.97
N PRO A 193 22.23 -1.80 -7.47
CA PRO A 193 20.96 -1.51 -8.11
C PRO A 193 20.68 -0.01 -8.10
N ARG A 194 20.24 0.52 -9.23
CA ARG A 194 19.92 1.96 -9.34
C ARG A 194 18.65 2.24 -8.57
N MET A 195 18.72 3.18 -7.61
CA MET A 195 17.57 3.58 -6.81
C MET A 195 16.75 4.66 -7.52
N ASP A 196 15.43 4.51 -7.50
CA ASP A 196 14.48 5.53 -7.93
C ASP A 196 14.08 6.43 -6.76
N PHE A 197 13.95 5.84 -5.57
CA PHE A 197 13.59 6.54 -4.35
C PHE A 197 14.52 6.17 -3.20
N VAL A 198 14.86 7.16 -2.37
CA VAL A 198 15.60 6.95 -1.12
C VAL A 198 14.86 7.65 0.01
N LEU A 199 14.38 6.87 0.97
CA LEU A 199 13.57 7.33 2.08
C LEU A 199 14.33 7.17 3.39
N THR A 200 14.73 8.29 3.99
CA THR A 200 15.45 8.33 5.26
C THR A 200 14.46 8.31 6.42
N LEU A 201 14.59 7.33 7.31
CA LEU A 201 13.65 7.10 8.41
C LEU A 201 14.17 7.60 9.76
N CYS A 202 15.38 8.16 9.79
CA CYS A 202 15.99 8.79 10.96
C CYS A 202 15.47 10.22 11.17
N ASP A 203 15.54 10.71 12.39
CA ASP A 203 15.30 12.11 12.66
C ASP A 203 16.48 12.93 12.11
N PRO A 204 16.25 13.99 11.33
CA PRO A 204 17.29 14.90 10.86
C PRO A 204 18.12 15.53 12.01
N GLN A 205 17.54 15.64 13.20
CA GLN A 205 18.20 16.16 14.39
C GLN A 205 19.26 15.20 14.97
N ASP A 206 19.24 13.91 14.55
CA ASP A 206 20.26 12.94 14.98
C ASP A 206 21.62 13.17 14.31
N GLY A 207 21.75 14.17 13.42
CA GLY A 207 23.02 14.57 12.79
C GLY A 207 23.55 13.59 11.74
N GLU A 208 22.73 12.65 11.28
CA GLU A 208 23.14 11.67 10.29
C GLU A 208 23.15 12.28 8.89
N VAL A 209 24.28 12.16 8.21
CA VAL A 209 24.44 12.57 6.80
C VAL A 209 24.08 11.36 5.93
N CYS A 210 23.05 11.51 5.10
CA CYS A 210 22.71 10.48 4.12
C CYS A 210 23.82 10.33 3.08
N PRO A 211 24.08 9.10 2.57
CA PRO A 211 25.07 8.89 1.53
C PRO A 211 24.65 9.60 0.24
N ASP A 212 25.64 10.07 -0.49
CA ASP A 212 25.42 10.54 -1.85
C ASP A 212 25.24 9.33 -2.78
N LEU A 213 23.99 9.05 -3.12
CA LEU A 213 23.60 8.00 -4.09
C LEU A 213 23.47 8.58 -5.52
N GLY A 214 24.06 9.75 -5.74
CA GLY A 214 24.02 10.45 -7.01
C GLY A 214 22.72 11.23 -7.26
N PRO A 215 22.59 11.93 -8.39
CA PRO A 215 21.50 12.87 -8.66
C PRO A 215 20.19 12.19 -9.09
N ARG A 216 20.13 10.88 -9.18
CA ARG A 216 19.00 10.15 -9.76
C ARG A 216 17.85 9.85 -8.81
N PRO A 217 18.04 9.38 -7.58
CA PRO A 217 16.90 9.05 -6.71
C PRO A 217 16.14 10.29 -6.28
N ILE A 218 14.82 10.16 -6.14
CA ILE A 218 14.01 11.13 -5.41
C ILE A 218 14.17 10.81 -3.93
N THR A 219 14.64 11.77 -3.15
CA THR A 219 14.90 11.59 -1.72
C THR A 219 13.82 12.24 -0.87
N ALA A 220 13.42 11.62 0.24
CA ALA A 220 12.58 12.24 1.24
C ALA A 220 12.95 11.77 2.65
N VAL A 221 12.61 12.59 3.65
CA VAL A 221 12.86 12.29 5.05
C VAL A 221 11.53 11.96 5.73
N TRP A 222 11.43 10.78 6.27
CA TRP A 222 10.26 10.26 6.96
C TRP A 222 10.61 9.87 8.40
N PRO A 223 10.71 10.81 9.32
CA PRO A 223 11.15 10.52 10.68
C PRO A 223 10.16 9.60 11.39
N PHE A 224 10.72 8.58 12.05
CA PHE A 224 9.99 7.65 12.92
C PHE A 224 10.75 7.50 14.25
N PRO A 225 10.04 7.25 15.37
CA PRO A 225 10.66 6.93 16.64
C PRO A 225 11.66 5.79 16.53
N ASP A 226 12.81 5.90 17.21
CA ASP A 226 13.83 4.85 17.22
C ASP A 226 13.58 3.88 18.37
N PRO A 227 13.15 2.63 18.11
CA PRO A 227 12.91 1.66 19.17
C PRO A 227 14.19 1.22 19.88
N ALA A 228 15.37 1.44 19.30
CA ALA A 228 16.64 1.16 19.95
C ALA A 228 16.98 2.17 21.06
N LYS A 229 16.43 3.38 21.00
CA LYS A 229 16.58 4.42 22.04
C LYS A 229 15.52 4.32 23.15
N PHE A 230 14.53 3.43 22.99
CA PHE A 230 13.43 3.31 23.95
C PHE A 230 13.88 2.70 25.27
N GLN A 231 13.54 3.36 26.37
CA GLN A 231 13.78 2.91 27.73
C GLN A 231 12.43 2.70 28.43
N GLY A 232 12.02 1.45 28.59
CA GLY A 232 10.74 1.09 29.19
C GLY A 232 10.63 -0.41 29.37
N SER A 233 9.49 -0.86 29.87
CA SER A 233 9.16 -2.28 30.05
C SER A 233 9.02 -2.99 28.70
N GLU A 234 9.06 -4.32 28.71
CA GLU A 234 8.85 -5.18 27.54
C GLU A 234 7.46 -4.95 26.90
N VAL A 235 6.45 -4.75 27.74
CA VAL A 235 5.08 -4.46 27.27
C VAL A 235 5.01 -3.13 26.53
N GLU A 236 5.64 -2.09 27.06
CA GLU A 236 5.69 -0.77 26.43
C GLU A 236 6.50 -0.81 25.13
N ARG A 237 7.59 -1.58 25.11
CA ARG A 237 8.38 -1.81 23.87
C ARG A 237 7.54 -2.50 22.80
N THR A 238 6.78 -3.51 23.16
CA THR A 238 5.87 -4.20 22.22
C THR A 238 4.83 -3.25 21.69
N THR A 239 4.28 -2.38 22.53
CA THR A 239 3.31 -1.34 22.11
C THR A 239 3.96 -0.37 21.13
N LEU A 240 5.15 0.12 21.44
CA LEU A 240 5.91 1.00 20.53
C LEU A 240 6.16 0.36 19.16
N LEU A 241 6.55 -0.93 19.13
CA LEU A 241 6.78 -1.64 17.86
C LEU A 241 5.47 -1.81 17.05
N ASN A 242 4.34 -2.02 17.73
CA ASN A 242 3.03 -2.09 17.07
C ASN A 242 2.63 -0.75 16.46
N GLU A 243 2.81 0.34 17.19
CA GLU A 243 2.54 1.69 16.72
C GLU A 243 3.47 2.07 15.56
N LEU A 244 4.77 1.77 15.69
CA LEU A 244 5.76 2.00 14.65
C LEU A 244 5.40 1.26 13.34
N TYR A 245 5.04 -0.01 13.43
CA TYR A 245 4.57 -0.78 12.30
C TYR A 245 3.36 -0.12 11.63
N GLY A 246 2.37 0.29 12.41
CA GLY A 246 1.17 0.98 11.92
C GLY A 246 1.49 2.32 11.24
N MET A 247 2.41 3.10 11.81
CA MET A 247 2.84 4.38 11.23
C MET A 247 3.55 4.18 9.89
N ILE A 248 4.51 3.24 9.82
CA ILE A 248 5.25 2.93 8.59
C ILE A 248 4.28 2.42 7.52
N ARG A 249 3.40 1.49 7.87
CA ARG A 249 2.42 0.91 6.94
C ARG A 249 1.52 1.98 6.33
N ARG A 250 0.90 2.84 7.14
CA ARG A 250 0.03 3.93 6.63
C ARG A 250 0.76 4.86 5.66
N ARG A 251 2.02 5.21 5.97
CA ARG A 251 2.81 6.09 5.11
C ARG A 251 3.17 5.40 3.78
N LEU A 252 3.50 4.12 3.82
CA LEU A 252 3.77 3.31 2.62
C LEU A 252 2.51 3.05 1.79
N GLU A 253 1.34 2.90 2.39
CA GLU A 253 0.07 2.84 1.67
C GLU A 253 -0.19 4.15 0.90
N GLY A 254 0.06 5.31 1.52
CA GLY A 254 0.03 6.59 0.83
C GLY A 254 1.01 6.66 -0.33
N PHE A 255 2.23 6.18 -0.13
CA PHE A 255 3.26 6.13 -1.16
C PHE A 255 2.86 5.24 -2.35
N THR A 256 2.41 4.02 -2.10
CA THR A 256 2.05 3.07 -3.19
C THR A 256 0.85 3.52 -4.02
N ASN A 257 0.02 4.41 -3.47
CA ASN A 257 -1.13 5.00 -4.16
C ASN A 257 -0.80 6.28 -4.96
N LEU A 258 0.44 6.74 -4.97
CA LEU A 258 0.83 7.89 -5.78
C LEU A 258 0.72 7.56 -7.28
N PRO A 259 0.25 8.51 -8.11
CA PRO A 259 0.10 8.31 -9.54
C PRO A 259 1.44 8.50 -10.27
N PHE A 260 2.38 7.59 -10.10
CA PHE A 260 3.76 7.64 -10.62
C PHE A 260 3.86 7.89 -12.13
N GLY A 261 2.86 7.45 -12.91
CA GLY A 261 2.84 7.61 -14.37
C GLY A 261 2.45 9.01 -14.84
N THR A 262 1.89 9.86 -13.97
CA THR A 262 1.33 11.17 -14.34
C THR A 262 2.01 12.35 -13.66
N LEU A 263 2.75 12.11 -12.57
CA LEU A 263 3.48 13.15 -11.86
C LEU A 263 4.91 13.27 -12.39
N ASP A 264 5.35 14.49 -12.56
CA ASP A 264 6.77 14.76 -12.79
C ASP A 264 7.59 14.57 -11.49
N ARG A 265 8.91 14.60 -11.66
CA ARG A 265 9.85 14.37 -10.56
C ARG A 265 9.68 15.36 -9.38
N MET A 266 9.38 16.62 -9.68
CA MET A 266 9.22 17.65 -8.65
C MET A 266 7.92 17.47 -7.86
N ALA A 267 6.84 17.17 -8.57
CA ALA A 267 5.54 16.86 -7.96
C ALA A 267 5.63 15.58 -7.08
N LEU A 268 6.33 14.53 -7.54
CA LEU A 268 6.59 13.34 -6.73
C LEU A 268 7.38 13.67 -5.47
N LYS A 269 8.43 14.49 -5.58
CA LYS A 269 9.22 14.94 -4.42
C LYS A 269 8.34 15.67 -3.40
N THR A 270 7.50 16.60 -3.85
CA THR A 270 6.57 17.34 -2.98
C THR A 270 5.62 16.38 -2.25
N ARG A 271 5.02 15.43 -2.97
CA ARG A 271 4.14 14.42 -2.36
C ARG A 271 4.84 13.54 -1.34
N LEU A 272 6.08 13.15 -1.61
CA LEU A 272 6.89 12.38 -0.65
C LEU A 272 7.19 13.19 0.62
N ASP A 273 7.50 14.47 0.50
CA ASP A 273 7.74 15.34 1.65
C ASP A 273 6.45 15.58 2.47
N GLU A 274 5.31 15.74 1.79
CA GLU A 274 3.99 15.80 2.45
C GLU A 274 3.71 14.52 3.26
N LEU A 275 3.96 13.34 2.67
CA LEU A 275 3.82 12.07 3.38
C LEU A 275 4.78 11.96 4.57
N GLY A 276 5.99 12.53 4.46
CA GLY A 276 6.96 12.60 5.56
C GLY A 276 6.49 13.45 6.72
N SER A 277 5.85 14.58 6.43
CA SER A 277 5.38 15.55 7.43
C SER A 277 4.01 15.21 8.04
N ALA A 278 3.13 14.51 7.31
CA ALA A 278 1.76 14.24 7.74
C ALA A 278 1.61 13.36 9.00
N ALA A 279 2.68 12.70 9.45
CA ALA A 279 2.63 11.76 10.58
C ALA A 279 3.16 12.33 11.91
N ALA A 280 3.48 13.63 12.00
CA ALA A 280 3.89 14.25 13.27
C ALA A 280 2.69 14.63 14.16
N TYR A 281 1.46 14.50 13.71
CA TYR A 281 0.26 14.93 14.41
C TYR A 281 -0.80 13.84 14.51
N THR A 282 -0.59 12.89 15.42
CA THR A 282 -1.70 12.28 16.17
C THR A 282 -1.14 11.70 17.47
N ARG A 283 -1.21 12.51 18.50
CA ARG A 283 -1.20 12.04 19.88
C ARG A 283 -2.58 11.53 20.24
#